data_958fb3128abd3246b574341f866fc40e
#
_entry.id   958fb3128abd3246b574341f866fc40e
#
_cell.length_a   1.000
_cell.length_b   1.000
_cell.length_c   1.000
_cell.angle_alpha   90.00
_cell.angle_beta   90.00
_cell.angle_gamma   90.00
#
_symmetry.space_group_name_H-M   'P 1'
#
loop_
_entity.id
_entity.type
_entity.pdbx_description
1 polymer ?
#
loop_
_entity_poly.entity_id
_entity_poly.type
_entity_poly.pdbx_seq_one_letter_code
_entity_poly.pdbx_strand_id
1 'polypeptide(L)'
;MIDWILKELEKDSLSNVHGEKVKVPSWVRGKESARLIKPFAKDLSILGLGGSIGTRRAGIRGEVIVVDSFEELDERKEEVKGKLVLYNAAFTNYGETVQYRYKGAQAAAKYGAIASLIRSVAPWSMNTSHTGVMAYTDTIPDIPHAALTIEDAMMLRRIHDRGDKIILEAKMEAKTGADRYSRNVVAELPGS
;
A
#
# COMPACT_ATOMS: atom_id res chain seq x y z
N MET A 1 -25.07 0.10 -0.76
CA MET A 1 -24.73 1.39 -1.43
C MET A 1 -25.29 1.46 -2.85
N ILE A 2 -24.95 0.54 -3.78
CA ILE A 2 -25.46 0.58 -5.17
C ILE A 2 -26.99 0.65 -5.23
N ASP A 3 -27.70 -0.23 -4.54
CA ASP A 3 -29.18 -0.22 -4.54
C ASP A 3 -29.78 1.07 -3.98
N TRP A 4 -29.10 1.70 -3.03
CA TRP A 4 -29.52 3.01 -2.52
C TRP A 4 -29.33 4.09 -3.57
N ILE A 5 -28.19 4.12 -4.28
CA ILE A 5 -27.94 5.10 -5.35
C ILE A 5 -28.99 4.98 -6.44
N LEU A 6 -29.31 3.76 -6.90
CA LEU A 6 -30.35 3.54 -7.92
C LEU A 6 -31.70 4.14 -7.48
N LYS A 7 -32.11 3.89 -6.23
CA LYS A 7 -33.35 4.44 -5.69
C LYS A 7 -33.36 5.98 -5.58
N GLU A 8 -32.23 6.58 -5.22
CA GLU A 8 -32.13 8.04 -5.15
C GLU A 8 -32.23 8.67 -6.57
N LEU A 9 -31.54 8.09 -7.56
CA LEU A 9 -31.60 8.57 -8.94
C LEU A 9 -33.03 8.45 -9.53
N GLU A 10 -33.79 7.39 -9.19
CA GLU A 10 -35.20 7.27 -9.53
C GLU A 10 -36.05 8.38 -8.88
N LYS A 11 -35.82 8.71 -7.61
CA LYS A 11 -36.50 9.80 -6.91
C LYS A 11 -36.19 11.17 -7.52
N ASP A 12 -34.96 11.35 -7.98
CA ASP A 12 -34.52 12.57 -8.68
C ASP A 12 -35.08 12.67 -10.11
N SER A 13 -35.98 11.75 -10.47
CA SER A 13 -36.67 11.73 -11.79
C SER A 13 -35.74 11.56 -12.99
N LEU A 14 -34.60 10.91 -12.78
CA LEU A 14 -33.76 10.50 -13.91
C LEU A 14 -34.37 9.32 -14.65
N SER A 15 -34.17 9.25 -15.95
CA SER A 15 -34.66 8.17 -16.80
C SER A 15 -33.63 7.04 -16.95
N ASN A 16 -34.10 5.88 -17.40
CA ASN A 16 -33.28 4.70 -17.66
C ASN A 16 -32.32 4.33 -16.52
N VAL A 17 -32.80 4.47 -15.25
CA VAL A 17 -31.99 4.15 -14.08
C VAL A 17 -31.83 2.64 -13.95
N HIS A 18 -30.61 2.14 -14.07
CA HIS A 18 -30.34 0.70 -13.96
C HIS A 18 -28.92 0.39 -13.50
N GLY A 19 -28.69 -0.88 -13.20
CA GLY A 19 -27.37 -1.37 -12.81
C GLY A 19 -26.81 -2.36 -13.83
N GLU A 20 -25.72 -2.00 -14.50
CA GLU A 20 -25.01 -2.88 -15.44
C GLU A 20 -24.05 -3.80 -14.69
N LYS A 21 -24.21 -5.10 -14.85
CA LYS A 21 -23.38 -6.10 -14.20
C LYS A 21 -21.94 -6.03 -14.72
N VAL A 22 -20.97 -5.89 -13.80
CA VAL A 22 -19.54 -5.86 -14.11
C VAL A 22 -18.79 -6.85 -13.23
N LYS A 23 -17.82 -7.55 -13.80
CA LYS A 23 -16.90 -8.44 -13.09
C LYS A 23 -15.70 -7.63 -12.61
N VAL A 24 -15.41 -7.72 -11.32
CA VAL A 24 -14.34 -6.95 -10.68
C VAL A 24 -13.38 -7.86 -9.93
N PRO A 25 -12.07 -7.56 -9.93
CA PRO A 25 -11.10 -8.25 -9.09
C PRO A 25 -11.49 -8.15 -7.62
N SER A 26 -11.27 -9.22 -6.87
CA SER A 26 -11.52 -9.27 -5.44
C SER A 26 -10.20 -9.36 -4.67
N TRP A 27 -9.99 -8.41 -3.78
CA TRP A 27 -8.87 -8.40 -2.85
C TRP A 27 -9.38 -8.08 -1.44
N VAL A 28 -8.83 -8.77 -0.43
CA VAL A 28 -9.21 -8.59 0.97
C VAL A 28 -7.96 -8.30 1.77
N ARG A 29 -7.93 -7.19 2.48
CA ARG A 29 -6.80 -6.77 3.33
C ARG A 29 -6.61 -7.71 4.52
N GLY A 30 -7.68 -8.10 5.19
CA GLY A 30 -7.64 -8.88 6.43
C GLY A 30 -7.07 -8.08 7.61
N LYS A 31 -6.58 -8.78 8.63
CA LYS A 31 -5.91 -8.18 9.78
C LYS A 31 -4.46 -7.86 9.44
N GLU A 32 -3.97 -6.77 10.00
CA GLU A 32 -2.59 -6.34 9.80
C GLU A 32 -2.03 -5.68 11.04
N SER A 33 -0.73 -5.82 11.26
CA SER A 33 0.02 -5.18 12.32
C SER A 33 1.48 -5.02 11.96
N ALA A 34 2.12 -3.97 12.49
CA ALA A 34 3.56 -3.79 12.42
C ALA A 34 4.08 -3.32 13.77
N ARG A 35 5.29 -3.76 14.13
CA ARG A 35 5.94 -3.40 15.39
C ARG A 35 7.43 -3.19 15.18
N LEU A 36 7.91 -2.04 15.58
CA LEU A 36 9.34 -1.79 15.76
C LEU A 36 9.84 -2.59 16.98
N ILE A 37 10.92 -3.36 16.79
CA ILE A 37 11.52 -4.20 17.82
C ILE A 37 12.83 -3.60 18.32
N LYS A 38 13.62 -3.01 17.42
CA LYS A 38 14.87 -2.32 17.72
C LYS A 38 14.90 -0.98 16.99
N PRO A 39 15.48 0.07 17.61
CA PRO A 39 16.20 0.08 18.90
C PRO A 39 15.29 0.06 20.14
N PHE A 40 14.00 0.31 20.01
CA PHE A 40 13.01 0.25 21.08
C PHE A 40 11.70 -0.35 20.55
N ALA A 41 10.84 -0.82 21.46
CA ALA A 41 9.57 -1.40 21.09
C ALA A 41 8.51 -0.31 20.88
N LYS A 42 7.83 -0.32 19.69
CA LYS A 42 6.72 0.59 19.36
C LYS A 42 5.80 -0.07 18.32
N ASP A 43 4.50 -0.05 18.56
CA ASP A 43 3.53 -0.43 17.54
C ASP A 43 3.44 0.69 16.49
N LEU A 44 3.42 0.30 15.22
CA LEU A 44 3.37 1.21 14.07
C LEU A 44 2.01 1.10 13.39
N SER A 45 1.48 2.23 12.93
CA SER A 45 0.29 2.23 12.09
C SER A 45 0.67 1.76 10.68
N ILE A 46 0.14 0.61 10.27
CA ILE A 46 0.36 0.01 8.95
C ILE A 46 -0.96 -0.07 8.18
N LEU A 47 -0.90 0.08 6.88
CA LEU A 47 -2.03 -0.12 5.98
C LEU A 47 -1.56 -0.84 4.71
N GLY A 48 -1.94 -2.11 4.56
CA GLY A 48 -1.62 -2.91 3.38
C GLY A 48 -2.19 -2.27 2.12
N LEU A 49 -1.40 -2.19 1.07
CA LEU A 49 -1.80 -1.58 -0.20
C LEU A 49 -2.66 -2.54 -1.02
N GLY A 50 -3.64 -2.00 -1.73
CA GLY A 50 -4.56 -2.78 -2.56
C GLY A 50 -3.83 -3.56 -3.64
N GLY A 51 -4.03 -4.87 -3.68
CA GLY A 51 -3.31 -5.80 -4.55
C GLY A 51 -2.09 -6.45 -3.91
N SER A 52 -1.63 -5.97 -2.75
CA SER A 52 -0.51 -6.61 -2.04
C SER A 52 -0.84 -8.03 -1.61
N ILE A 53 0.16 -8.92 -1.67
CA ILE A 53 0.09 -10.20 -0.99
C ILE A 53 0.24 -10.03 0.52
N GLY A 54 -0.24 -11.02 1.28
CA GLY A 54 -0.01 -11.09 2.72
C GLY A 54 1.37 -11.65 3.07
N THR A 55 1.66 -11.65 4.37
CA THR A 55 2.82 -12.36 4.92
C THR A 55 2.50 -13.84 5.14
N ARG A 56 3.52 -14.66 5.40
CA ARG A 56 3.31 -16.00 5.97
C ARG A 56 2.56 -15.89 7.31
N ARG A 57 1.93 -16.99 7.76
CA ARG A 57 1.15 -17.03 9.01
C ARG A 57 1.96 -16.52 10.24
N ALA A 58 3.24 -16.82 10.28
CA ALA A 58 4.14 -16.35 11.34
C ALA A 58 4.48 -14.83 11.23
N GLY A 59 4.10 -14.17 10.14
CA GLY A 59 4.55 -12.83 9.82
C GLY A 59 5.93 -12.83 9.19
N ILE A 60 6.50 -11.63 9.09
CA ILE A 60 7.88 -11.39 8.67
C ILE A 60 8.59 -10.58 9.77
N ARG A 61 9.88 -10.86 9.94
CA ARG A 61 10.76 -10.08 10.79
C ARG A 61 12.08 -9.86 10.08
N GLY A 62 12.55 -8.64 10.05
CA GLY A 62 13.80 -8.31 9.39
C GLY A 62 14.35 -6.94 9.74
N GLU A 63 15.56 -6.72 9.30
CA GLU A 63 16.19 -5.40 9.33
C GLU A 63 15.56 -4.51 8.27
N VAL A 64 15.41 -3.22 8.59
CA VAL A 64 14.86 -2.23 7.66
C VAL A 64 16.01 -1.38 7.13
N ILE A 65 16.08 -1.27 5.80
CA ILE A 65 16.85 -0.26 5.10
C ILE A 65 15.90 0.87 4.71
N VAL A 66 16.28 2.11 4.98
CA VAL A 66 15.49 3.29 4.62
C VAL A 66 16.16 4.01 3.47
N VAL A 67 15.40 4.29 2.43
CA VAL A 67 15.83 5.02 1.23
C VAL A 67 14.82 6.12 0.89
N ASP A 68 15.28 7.21 0.30
CA ASP A 68 14.42 8.33 -0.10
C ASP A 68 14.00 8.25 -1.58
N SER A 69 14.70 7.44 -2.40
CA SER A 69 14.40 7.31 -3.83
C SER A 69 14.68 5.92 -4.39
N PHE A 70 14.26 5.68 -5.63
CA PHE A 70 14.63 4.47 -6.38
C PHE A 70 16.11 4.46 -6.75
N GLU A 71 16.70 5.62 -7.01
CA GLU A 71 18.10 5.79 -7.31
C GLU A 71 18.95 5.39 -6.08
N GLU A 72 18.60 5.87 -4.87
CA GLU A 72 19.27 5.46 -3.64
C GLU A 72 19.14 3.95 -3.39
N LEU A 73 17.98 3.35 -3.72
CA LEU A 73 17.80 1.90 -3.64
C LEU A 73 18.76 1.17 -4.58
N ASP A 74 18.91 1.64 -5.83
CA ASP A 74 19.81 1.06 -6.82
C ASP A 74 21.29 1.17 -6.39
N GLU A 75 21.70 2.30 -5.83
CA GLU A 75 23.04 2.52 -5.29
C GLU A 75 23.35 1.56 -4.14
N ARG A 76 22.36 1.26 -3.31
CA ARG A 76 22.48 0.43 -2.10
C ARG A 76 21.95 -0.99 -2.27
N LYS A 77 21.80 -1.46 -3.50
CA LYS A 77 21.18 -2.77 -3.84
C LYS A 77 21.80 -3.97 -3.11
N GLU A 78 23.11 -3.95 -2.89
CA GLU A 78 23.83 -5.05 -2.21
C GLU A 78 23.44 -5.17 -0.72
N GLU A 79 22.87 -4.11 -0.12
CA GLU A 79 22.40 -4.10 1.27
C GLU A 79 20.98 -4.65 1.43
N VAL A 80 20.22 -4.83 0.34
CA VAL A 80 18.77 -5.04 0.34
C VAL A 80 18.35 -6.48 0.63
N LYS A 81 19.15 -7.45 0.18
CA LYS A 81 18.79 -8.87 0.25
C LYS A 81 18.42 -9.32 1.66
N GLY A 82 17.21 -9.87 1.80
CA GLY A 82 16.66 -10.37 3.07
C GLY A 82 16.15 -9.29 4.02
N LYS A 83 16.15 -8.02 3.62
CA LYS A 83 15.68 -6.90 4.44
C LYS A 83 14.29 -6.41 4.01
N LEU A 84 13.70 -5.54 4.83
CA LEU A 84 12.56 -4.73 4.48
C LEU A 84 13.06 -3.39 3.93
N VAL A 85 12.50 -2.92 2.82
CA VAL A 85 12.82 -1.59 2.26
C VAL A 85 11.72 -0.61 2.67
N LEU A 86 12.09 0.50 3.29
CA LEU A 86 11.21 1.64 3.53
C LEU A 86 11.57 2.79 2.61
N TYR A 87 10.67 3.15 1.71
CA TYR A 87 10.76 4.39 0.94
C TYR A 87 10.22 5.55 1.78
N ASN A 88 11.10 6.42 2.24
CA ASN A 88 10.73 7.63 2.98
C ASN A 88 10.63 8.85 2.05
N ALA A 89 10.29 8.65 0.77
CA ALA A 89 10.18 9.74 -0.20
C ALA A 89 9.23 10.85 0.28
N ALA A 90 9.72 12.07 0.32
CA ALA A 90 8.92 13.23 0.66
C ALA A 90 7.86 13.49 -0.42
N PHE A 91 6.70 13.99 -0.02
CA PHE A 91 5.67 14.37 -0.98
C PHE A 91 6.11 15.61 -1.76
N THR A 92 6.17 15.50 -3.08
CA THR A 92 6.38 16.62 -4.02
C THR A 92 5.06 16.96 -4.72
N ASN A 93 4.58 16.02 -5.50
CA ASN A 93 3.25 16.02 -6.10
C ASN A 93 2.75 14.59 -6.18
N TYR A 94 1.45 14.41 -6.43
CA TYR A 94 0.86 13.07 -6.41
C TYR A 94 1.43 12.15 -7.51
N GLY A 95 1.63 12.68 -8.72
CA GLY A 95 2.10 11.90 -9.87
C GLY A 95 3.48 11.28 -9.67
N GLU A 96 4.39 12.02 -9.06
CA GLU A 96 5.74 11.56 -8.75
C GLU A 96 5.76 10.65 -7.51
N THR A 97 5.19 11.13 -6.41
CA THR A 97 5.28 10.41 -5.14
C THR A 97 4.52 9.09 -5.14
N VAL A 98 3.42 8.98 -5.90
CA VAL A 98 2.64 7.74 -6.03
C VAL A 98 3.42 6.57 -6.64
N GLN A 99 4.50 6.83 -7.37
CA GLN A 99 5.33 5.79 -7.99
C GLN A 99 5.93 4.85 -6.94
N TYR A 100 6.30 5.34 -5.75
CA TYR A 100 6.80 4.51 -4.66
C TYR A 100 5.73 3.54 -4.14
N ARG A 101 4.46 3.98 -4.12
CA ARG A 101 3.33 3.09 -3.81
C ARG A 101 3.09 2.06 -4.91
N TYR A 102 3.12 2.47 -6.16
CA TYR A 102 2.75 1.61 -7.28
C TYR A 102 3.82 0.60 -7.63
N LYS A 103 5.10 1.01 -7.65
CA LYS A 103 6.25 0.22 -8.12
C LYS A 103 7.20 -0.23 -7.00
N GLY A 104 7.07 0.29 -5.77
CA GLY A 104 8.06 0.12 -4.71
C GLY A 104 8.31 -1.34 -4.33
N ALA A 105 7.27 -2.17 -4.28
CA ALA A 105 7.42 -3.59 -3.99
C ALA A 105 8.30 -4.30 -5.04
N GLN A 106 8.03 -4.05 -6.32
CA GLN A 106 8.77 -4.67 -7.41
C GLN A 106 10.22 -4.20 -7.48
N ALA A 107 10.45 -2.90 -7.27
CA ALA A 107 11.80 -2.34 -7.23
C ALA A 107 12.64 -2.95 -6.08
N ALA A 108 12.04 -3.11 -4.89
CA ALA A 108 12.70 -3.72 -3.75
C ALA A 108 12.92 -5.25 -3.95
N ALA A 109 11.91 -5.95 -4.47
CA ALA A 109 11.97 -7.38 -4.70
C ALA A 109 13.04 -7.79 -5.72
N LYS A 110 13.31 -6.94 -6.72
CA LYS A 110 14.39 -7.10 -7.70
C LYS A 110 15.75 -7.34 -7.03
N TYR A 111 15.97 -6.74 -5.87
CA TYR A 111 17.21 -6.87 -5.08
C TYR A 111 17.08 -7.83 -3.89
N GLY A 112 16.00 -8.62 -3.83
CA GLY A 112 15.81 -9.66 -2.84
C GLY A 112 15.28 -9.16 -1.48
N ALA A 113 14.60 -8.02 -1.44
CA ALA A 113 13.85 -7.60 -0.26
C ALA A 113 12.74 -8.61 0.08
N ILE A 114 12.42 -8.74 1.37
CA ILE A 114 11.36 -9.65 1.85
C ILE A 114 10.02 -8.95 2.07
N ALA A 115 10.01 -7.63 2.12
CA ALA A 115 8.84 -6.77 2.13
C ALA A 115 9.24 -5.34 1.77
N SER A 116 8.27 -4.53 1.44
CA SER A 116 8.44 -3.12 1.14
C SER A 116 7.43 -2.28 1.91
N LEU A 117 7.86 -1.13 2.36
CA LEU A 117 7.06 -0.14 3.08
C LEU A 117 7.21 1.21 2.40
N ILE A 118 6.18 2.04 2.47
CA ILE A 118 6.26 3.42 2.01
C ILE A 118 5.83 4.39 3.10
N ARG A 119 6.43 5.56 3.12
CA ARG A 119 5.83 6.75 3.70
C ARG A 119 4.53 7.06 2.95
N SER A 120 3.45 7.32 3.66
CA SER A 120 2.16 7.65 3.06
C SER A 120 2.26 8.78 2.03
N VAL A 121 1.60 8.59 0.87
CA VAL A 121 1.60 9.54 -0.25
C VAL A 121 0.66 10.70 0.07
N ALA A 122 1.11 11.58 0.94
CA ALA A 122 0.38 12.77 1.36
C ALA A 122 1.36 13.86 1.85
N PRO A 123 1.03 15.15 1.73
CA PRO A 123 1.92 16.23 2.17
C PRO A 123 2.08 16.28 3.70
N TRP A 124 1.04 15.88 4.42
CA TRP A 124 1.04 15.77 5.88
C TRP A 124 0.07 14.68 6.32
N SER A 125 0.21 14.25 7.57
CA SER A 125 -0.65 13.24 8.17
C SER A 125 -0.89 13.59 9.64
N MET A 126 -1.94 12.99 10.22
CA MET A 126 -2.26 13.04 11.64
C MET A 126 -2.23 11.61 12.19
N ASN A 127 -1.07 10.97 12.07
CA ASN A 127 -0.84 9.56 12.39
C ASN A 127 -1.80 8.61 11.64
N THR A 128 -2.13 8.93 10.41
CA THR A 128 -2.97 8.12 9.52
C THR A 128 -2.17 7.62 8.32
N SER A 129 -2.37 6.35 7.94
CA SER A 129 -1.77 5.79 6.75
C SER A 129 -2.66 6.04 5.54
N HIS A 130 -2.06 6.44 4.43
CA HIS A 130 -2.76 6.70 3.17
C HIS A 130 -2.77 5.45 2.30
N THR A 131 -3.97 4.98 1.95
CA THR A 131 -4.16 3.78 1.12
C THR A 131 -4.00 4.06 -0.37
N GLY A 132 -4.04 3.01 -1.15
CA GLY A 132 -4.08 3.01 -2.62
C GLY A 132 -3.74 1.64 -3.17
N VAL A 133 -3.75 1.53 -4.49
CA VAL A 133 -3.42 0.29 -5.22
C VAL A 133 -1.93 0.27 -5.56
N MET A 134 -1.38 -0.94 -5.62
CA MET A 134 -0.06 -1.25 -6.15
C MET A 134 -0.17 -2.30 -7.26
N ALA A 135 0.89 -2.53 -7.99
CA ALA A 135 0.93 -3.58 -9.03
C ALA A 135 2.15 -4.48 -8.86
N TYR A 136 1.96 -5.74 -9.22
CA TYR A 136 3.04 -6.71 -9.43
C TYR A 136 3.25 -6.95 -10.92
N THR A 137 4.40 -7.51 -11.26
CA THR A 137 4.74 -7.97 -12.62
C THR A 137 5.06 -9.47 -12.57
N ASP A 138 4.83 -10.19 -13.66
CA ASP A 138 5.04 -11.64 -13.71
C ASP A 138 6.52 -12.06 -13.65
N THR A 139 7.45 -11.10 -13.74
CA THR A 139 8.90 -11.38 -13.86
C THR A 139 9.68 -11.28 -12.56
N ILE A 140 9.07 -10.72 -11.51
CA ILE A 140 9.73 -10.44 -10.22
C ILE A 140 8.88 -11.06 -9.11
N PRO A 141 9.48 -11.72 -8.11
CA PRO A 141 8.71 -12.29 -7.00
C PRO A 141 7.87 -11.24 -6.26
N ASP A 142 6.64 -11.59 -5.94
CA ASP A 142 5.76 -10.75 -5.13
C ASP A 142 6.24 -10.71 -3.68
N ILE A 143 6.26 -9.51 -3.11
CA ILE A 143 6.54 -9.29 -1.69
C ILE A 143 5.44 -8.43 -1.06
N PRO A 144 5.15 -8.57 0.26
CA PRO A 144 4.20 -7.71 0.96
C PRO A 144 4.57 -6.23 0.84
N HIS A 145 3.55 -5.38 0.64
CA HIS A 145 3.72 -3.94 0.48
C HIS A 145 2.66 -3.16 1.25
N ALA A 146 3.10 -2.21 2.09
CA ALA A 146 2.21 -1.45 2.94
C ALA A 146 2.66 0.00 3.13
N ALA A 147 1.72 0.88 3.49
CA ALA A 147 2.00 2.24 3.89
C ALA A 147 2.14 2.35 5.40
N LEU A 148 3.12 3.13 5.85
CA LEU A 148 3.24 3.66 7.20
C LEU A 148 2.71 5.09 7.24
N THR A 149 2.47 5.61 8.44
CA THR A 149 2.22 7.04 8.60
C THR A 149 3.48 7.84 8.23
N ILE A 150 3.31 9.11 7.92
CA ILE A 150 4.43 10.02 7.67
C ILE A 150 5.33 10.10 8.91
N GLU A 151 4.72 10.20 10.09
CA GLU A 151 5.41 10.34 11.37
C GLU A 151 6.27 9.11 11.68
N ASP A 152 5.73 7.90 11.49
CA ASP A 152 6.46 6.66 11.72
C ASP A 152 7.59 6.48 10.70
N ALA A 153 7.36 6.78 9.42
CA ALA A 153 8.40 6.73 8.39
C ALA A 153 9.54 7.71 8.68
N MET A 154 9.23 8.96 9.04
CA MET A 154 10.21 9.97 9.43
C MET A 154 10.96 9.59 10.72
N MET A 155 10.30 8.96 11.67
CA MET A 155 10.95 8.43 12.87
C MET A 155 11.97 7.35 12.50
N LEU A 156 11.59 6.39 11.65
CA LEU A 156 12.49 5.33 11.18
C LEU A 156 13.67 5.90 10.38
N ARG A 157 13.44 6.93 9.56
CA ARG A 157 14.52 7.65 8.86
C ARG A 157 15.52 8.25 9.85
N ARG A 158 15.05 8.97 10.88
CA ARG A 158 15.96 9.53 11.92
C ARG A 158 16.73 8.47 12.70
N ILE A 159 16.13 7.30 12.93
CA ILE A 159 16.84 6.16 13.56
C ILE A 159 17.94 5.65 12.63
N HIS A 160 17.62 5.49 11.34
CA HIS A 160 18.56 5.06 10.31
C HIS A 160 19.76 6.02 10.20
N ASP A 161 19.51 7.33 10.16
CA ASP A 161 20.54 8.38 10.04
C ASP A 161 21.51 8.42 11.23
N ARG A 162 21.08 7.95 12.40
CA ARG A 162 21.96 7.77 13.56
C ARG A 162 22.81 6.51 13.51
N GLY A 163 22.63 5.67 12.50
CA GLY A 163 23.30 4.38 12.39
C GLY A 163 22.72 3.27 13.26
N ASP A 164 21.57 3.50 13.91
CA ASP A 164 20.93 2.50 14.74
C ASP A 164 20.29 1.40 13.88
N LYS A 165 20.44 0.15 14.32
CA LYS A 165 19.82 -0.99 13.66
C LYS A 165 18.31 -1.01 13.87
N ILE A 166 17.56 -0.98 12.79
CA ILE A 166 16.09 -1.05 12.80
C ILE A 166 15.66 -2.50 12.56
N ILE A 167 14.93 -3.10 13.50
CA ILE A 167 14.28 -4.40 13.31
C ILE A 167 12.78 -4.20 13.43
N LEU A 168 12.05 -4.67 12.41
CA LEU A 168 10.60 -4.58 12.33
C LEU A 168 10.00 -5.97 12.19
N GLU A 169 8.86 -6.18 12.85
CA GLU A 169 7.94 -7.30 12.61
C GLU A 169 6.68 -6.78 11.93
N ALA A 170 6.17 -7.52 10.92
CA ALA A 170 4.91 -7.21 10.28
C ALA A 170 4.09 -8.47 10.01
N LYS A 171 2.78 -8.33 10.10
CA LYS A 171 1.79 -9.36 9.78
C LYS A 171 0.71 -8.74 8.90
N MET A 172 0.39 -9.41 7.79
CA MET A 172 -0.62 -8.98 6.83
C MET A 172 -1.36 -10.23 6.34
N GLU A 173 -2.70 -10.22 6.43
CA GLU A 173 -3.55 -11.32 5.96
C GLU A 173 -4.07 -11.08 4.52
N ALA A 174 -3.55 -10.08 3.85
CA ALA A 174 -3.97 -9.66 2.52
C ALA A 174 -3.95 -10.82 1.51
N LYS A 175 -5.01 -10.92 0.73
CA LYS A 175 -5.12 -11.96 -0.30
C LYS A 175 -6.02 -11.53 -1.45
N THR A 176 -5.65 -11.94 -2.65
CA THR A 176 -6.50 -11.89 -3.84
C THR A 176 -7.44 -13.10 -3.83
N GLY A 177 -8.72 -12.87 -4.10
CA GLY A 177 -9.75 -13.90 -4.24
C GLY A 177 -10.23 -14.04 -5.67
N ALA A 178 -11.19 -14.96 -5.88
CA ALA A 178 -11.88 -15.05 -7.16
C ALA A 178 -12.64 -13.74 -7.44
N ASP A 179 -12.67 -13.35 -8.72
CA ASP A 179 -13.42 -12.17 -9.16
C ASP A 179 -14.87 -12.23 -8.68
N ARG A 180 -15.41 -11.07 -8.40
CA ARG A 180 -16.80 -10.89 -7.94
C ARG A 180 -17.58 -10.03 -8.92
N TYR A 181 -18.89 -10.13 -8.85
CA TYR A 181 -19.76 -9.27 -9.62
C TYR A 181 -20.15 -8.03 -8.80
N SER A 182 -20.05 -6.89 -9.44
CA SER A 182 -20.58 -5.61 -9.00
C SER A 182 -21.51 -5.05 -10.08
N ARG A 183 -21.91 -3.80 -9.97
CA ARG A 183 -22.72 -3.10 -10.98
C ARG A 183 -22.23 -1.67 -11.16
N ASN A 184 -22.15 -1.22 -12.41
CA ASN A 184 -22.10 0.19 -12.73
C ASN A 184 -23.51 0.75 -12.60
N VAL A 185 -23.65 1.91 -12.00
CA VAL A 185 -24.94 2.63 -11.95
C VAL A 185 -25.02 3.54 -13.18
N VAL A 186 -26.08 3.41 -13.92
CA VAL A 186 -26.36 4.19 -15.13
C VAL A 186 -27.70 4.88 -14.98
N ALA A 187 -27.77 6.14 -15.38
CA ALA A 187 -28.98 6.93 -15.45
C ALA A 187 -28.85 7.95 -16.59
N GLU A 188 -29.98 8.41 -17.12
CA GLU A 188 -30.02 9.37 -18.22
C GLU A 188 -30.78 10.62 -17.79
N LEU A 189 -30.26 11.77 -18.19
CA LEU A 189 -30.98 13.03 -18.19
C LEU A 189 -31.25 13.40 -19.65
N PRO A 190 -32.49 13.21 -20.16
CA PRO A 190 -32.82 13.58 -21.51
C PRO A 190 -32.56 15.07 -21.75
N GLY A 191 -31.88 15.38 -22.85
CA GLY A 191 -31.74 16.75 -23.32
C GLY A 191 -33.09 17.33 -23.79
N SER A 192 -33.21 18.65 -23.82
CA SER A 192 -34.32 19.38 -24.37
C SER A 192 -34.25 19.44 -25.89
#